data_fc0952651bcbdbb67b55116d010a3ab7
#
_entry.id   fc0952651bcbdbb67b55116d010a3ab7
#
_cell.length_a   1.000
_cell.length_b   1.000
_cell.length_c   1.000
_cell.angle_alpha   90.00
_cell.angle_beta   90.00
_cell.angle_gamma   90.00
#
_symmetry.space_group_name_H-M   'P 1'
#
loop_
_entity.id
_entity.type
_entity.pdbx_description
1 polymer ?
#
loop_
_entity_poly.entity_id
_entity_poly.type
_entity_poly.pdbx_seq_one_letter_code
_entity_poly.pdbx_strand_id
1 'polypeptide(L)'
;METITENILNVTLLPPKEKHPTIFTRFDLLQEGEALTLHNDHDPKPLYYQLLGERGDVFTWEYLEQGPEWWKVLISKRISGAKGETLGQIAAKDLRKAEVFKKYDLDFCCGGKKTVREACEEKGIDATKVEQELQHPEKLESADRNAYNEWNLGFLVDFIINNHHSYVRKNLPELRGYAKKVAQVHGGHHPELLSIRQVVEEINDELLDHVEHEERVLFPYVKSLVLAKENQIPTKNPGDQKLKSLIGDLEKEHAFIGVAFDKIRELSKNYKVPEDGCSSYQLLYKMLPDFEEDLHQHIHLENNILFPKAIEMERS
;
A
#
# COMPACT_ATOMS: atom_id res chain seq x y z
N MET A 1 20.39 -12.54 -24.43
CA MET A 1 19.31 -13.29 -25.08
C MET A 1 19.12 -14.55 -24.27
N GLU A 2 18.31 -14.50 -23.23
CA GLU A 2 17.91 -15.70 -22.50
C GLU A 2 16.81 -16.37 -23.31
N THR A 3 17.03 -17.62 -23.67
CA THR A 3 16.07 -18.48 -24.34
C THR A 3 14.89 -18.70 -23.40
N ILE A 4 13.75 -18.05 -23.69
CA ILE A 4 12.46 -18.41 -23.11
C ILE A 4 12.20 -19.84 -23.53
N THR A 5 12.33 -20.80 -22.64
CA THR A 5 11.85 -22.17 -22.85
C THR A 5 10.34 -22.09 -22.98
N GLU A 6 9.83 -22.22 -24.22
CA GLU A 6 8.40 -22.24 -24.48
C GLU A 6 7.76 -23.42 -23.73
N ASN A 7 7.09 -23.11 -22.63
CA ASN A 7 6.31 -24.09 -21.85
C ASN A 7 4.97 -24.31 -22.59
N ILE A 8 5.00 -25.12 -23.67
CA ILE A 8 3.81 -25.41 -24.48
C ILE A 8 3.13 -26.68 -23.96
N LEU A 9 1.86 -26.59 -23.64
CA LEU A 9 0.99 -27.72 -23.31
C LEU A 9 -0.01 -27.97 -24.42
N ASN A 10 0.20 -29.00 -25.21
CA ASN A 10 -0.76 -29.44 -26.22
C ASN A 10 -1.76 -30.45 -25.59
N VAL A 11 -2.96 -29.99 -25.31
CA VAL A 11 -4.00 -30.82 -24.70
C VAL A 11 -4.84 -31.60 -25.70
N THR A 12 -4.65 -31.42 -27.00
CA THR A 12 -5.34 -32.23 -28.01
C THR A 12 -4.91 -33.69 -27.97
N LEU A 13 -3.70 -33.93 -27.45
CA LEU A 13 -3.13 -35.28 -27.30
C LEU A 13 -3.58 -35.99 -26.03
N LEU A 14 -4.32 -35.30 -25.14
CA LEU A 14 -4.78 -35.84 -23.86
C LEU A 14 -6.23 -36.36 -23.94
N PRO A 15 -6.55 -37.42 -23.18
CA PRO A 15 -7.94 -37.82 -22.99
C PRO A 15 -8.80 -36.68 -22.40
N PRO A 16 -10.07 -36.52 -22.79
CA PRO A 16 -10.89 -35.39 -22.34
C PRO A 16 -10.96 -35.23 -20.80
N LYS A 17 -10.98 -36.33 -20.07
CA LYS A 17 -11.03 -36.33 -18.59
C LYS A 17 -9.73 -35.83 -17.93
N GLU A 18 -8.62 -35.86 -18.64
CA GLU A 18 -7.30 -35.51 -18.16
C GLU A 18 -6.89 -34.08 -18.56
N LYS A 19 -7.56 -33.46 -19.55
CA LYS A 19 -7.22 -32.13 -20.07
C LYS A 19 -7.19 -31.09 -18.94
N HIS A 20 -8.31 -30.86 -18.26
CA HIS A 20 -8.42 -29.84 -17.21
C HIS A 20 -7.49 -30.12 -16.01
N PRO A 21 -7.46 -31.32 -15.40
CA PRO A 21 -6.53 -31.61 -14.31
C PRO A 21 -5.07 -31.36 -14.66
N THR A 22 -4.66 -31.71 -15.88
CA THR A 22 -3.30 -31.48 -16.36
C THR A 22 -2.98 -29.99 -16.51
N ILE A 23 -3.91 -29.20 -17.07
CA ILE A 23 -3.74 -27.74 -17.20
C ILE A 23 -3.61 -27.10 -15.82
N PHE A 24 -4.50 -27.46 -14.89
CA PHE A 24 -4.45 -26.91 -13.51
C PHE A 24 -3.14 -27.25 -12.82
N THR A 25 -2.70 -28.51 -12.89
CA THR A 25 -1.43 -28.93 -12.31
C THR A 25 -0.24 -28.17 -12.92
N ARG A 26 -0.22 -27.98 -14.24
CA ARG A 26 0.83 -27.22 -14.91
C ARG A 26 0.82 -25.74 -14.53
N PHE A 27 -0.36 -25.15 -14.43
CA PHE A 27 -0.54 -23.77 -13.98
C PHE A 27 -0.08 -23.58 -12.52
N ASP A 28 -0.43 -24.51 -11.64
CA ASP A 28 -0.05 -24.44 -10.22
C ASP A 28 1.49 -24.52 -10.02
N LEU A 29 2.19 -25.23 -10.92
CA LEU A 29 3.65 -25.36 -10.90
C LEU A 29 4.38 -24.12 -11.44
N LEU A 30 3.69 -23.21 -12.16
CA LEU A 30 4.32 -21.97 -12.63
C LEU A 30 4.75 -21.11 -11.43
N GLN A 31 5.93 -20.53 -11.54
CA GLN A 31 6.32 -19.42 -10.67
C GLN A 31 5.61 -18.13 -11.11
N GLU A 32 5.52 -17.15 -10.23
CA GLU A 32 4.99 -15.84 -10.58
C GLU A 32 5.79 -15.23 -11.75
N GLY A 33 5.07 -14.72 -12.74
CA GLY A 33 5.66 -14.18 -13.97
C GLY A 33 5.95 -15.23 -15.06
N GLU A 34 5.89 -16.51 -14.72
CA GLU A 34 6.00 -17.56 -15.75
C GLU A 34 4.69 -17.75 -16.52
N ALA A 35 4.80 -18.29 -17.70
CA ALA A 35 3.68 -18.51 -18.59
C ALA A 35 3.63 -19.95 -19.12
N LEU A 36 2.42 -20.39 -19.43
CA LEU A 36 2.09 -21.63 -20.10
C LEU A 36 1.35 -21.31 -21.40
N THR A 37 1.82 -21.78 -22.54
CA THR A 37 1.09 -21.72 -23.81
C THR A 37 0.22 -22.96 -23.95
N LEU A 38 -1.09 -22.77 -23.85
CA LEU A 38 -2.08 -23.83 -24.09
C LEU A 38 -2.37 -23.95 -25.58
N HIS A 39 -2.27 -25.15 -26.14
CA HIS A 39 -2.67 -25.48 -27.50
C HIS A 39 -3.90 -26.41 -27.48
N ASN A 40 -5.00 -26.00 -28.07
CA ASN A 40 -6.29 -26.71 -28.06
C ASN A 40 -6.98 -26.72 -29.45
N ASP A 41 -7.91 -27.62 -29.65
CA ASP A 41 -8.68 -27.82 -30.89
C ASP A 41 -10.05 -27.08 -30.91
N HIS A 42 -10.38 -26.36 -29.84
CA HIS A 42 -11.57 -25.55 -29.71
C HIS A 42 -11.32 -24.39 -28.73
N ASP A 43 -12.26 -23.40 -28.71
CA ASP A 43 -12.13 -22.23 -27.83
C ASP A 43 -12.09 -22.66 -26.34
N PRO A 44 -10.97 -22.40 -25.64
CA PRO A 44 -10.81 -22.78 -24.23
C PRO A 44 -11.47 -21.78 -23.26
N LYS A 45 -12.40 -20.94 -23.69
CA LYS A 45 -13.11 -19.96 -22.88
C LYS A 45 -13.80 -20.54 -21.64
N PRO A 46 -14.40 -21.73 -21.67
CA PRO A 46 -14.93 -22.38 -20.45
C PRO A 46 -13.85 -22.65 -19.41
N LEU A 47 -12.64 -23.01 -19.84
CA LEU A 47 -11.50 -23.23 -18.96
C LEU A 47 -11.05 -21.92 -18.27
N TYR A 48 -11.12 -20.79 -18.97
CA TYR A 48 -10.85 -19.46 -18.36
C TYR A 48 -11.73 -19.24 -17.14
N TYR A 49 -13.05 -19.44 -17.26
CA TYR A 49 -13.98 -19.23 -16.15
C TYR A 49 -13.77 -20.24 -15.02
N GLN A 50 -13.42 -21.47 -15.34
CA GLN A 50 -13.14 -22.48 -14.34
C GLN A 50 -11.85 -22.15 -13.58
N LEU A 51 -10.78 -21.77 -14.28
CA LEU A 51 -9.52 -21.36 -13.66
C LEU A 51 -9.71 -20.13 -12.77
N LEU A 52 -10.49 -19.14 -13.23
CA LEU A 52 -10.86 -17.96 -12.46
C LEU A 52 -11.66 -18.32 -11.19
N GLY A 53 -12.61 -19.24 -11.30
CA GLY A 53 -13.42 -19.68 -10.16
C GLY A 53 -12.63 -20.49 -9.11
N GLU A 54 -11.65 -21.29 -9.55
CA GLU A 54 -10.90 -22.18 -8.65
C GLU A 54 -9.59 -21.55 -8.11
N ARG A 55 -8.99 -20.63 -8.83
CA ARG A 55 -7.69 -19.99 -8.45
C ARG A 55 -7.79 -18.48 -8.23
N GLY A 56 -8.93 -17.87 -8.56
CA GLY A 56 -9.10 -16.43 -8.50
C GLY A 56 -8.40 -15.69 -9.65
N ASP A 57 -8.35 -14.36 -9.56
CA ASP A 57 -7.77 -13.49 -10.58
C ASP A 57 -6.23 -13.40 -10.46
N VAL A 58 -5.56 -14.56 -10.48
CA VAL A 58 -4.10 -14.70 -10.31
C VAL A 58 -3.35 -14.96 -11.62
N PHE A 59 -4.00 -14.75 -12.76
CA PHE A 59 -3.41 -15.00 -14.08
C PHE A 59 -3.85 -13.96 -15.12
N THR A 60 -3.10 -13.87 -16.21
CA THR A 60 -3.53 -13.19 -17.45
C THR A 60 -3.83 -14.23 -18.52
N TRP A 61 -4.71 -13.88 -19.44
CA TRP A 61 -5.20 -14.74 -20.51
C TRP A 61 -5.14 -14.01 -21.83
N GLU A 62 -4.25 -14.42 -22.72
CA GLU A 62 -4.04 -13.81 -24.01
C GLU A 62 -4.18 -14.82 -25.13
N TYR A 63 -5.06 -14.55 -26.09
CA TYR A 63 -5.19 -15.38 -27.26
C TYR A 63 -4.08 -15.08 -28.25
N LEU A 64 -3.17 -16.05 -28.49
CA LEU A 64 -2.15 -15.99 -29.52
C LEU A 64 -2.68 -16.43 -30.90
N GLU A 65 -3.67 -17.36 -30.91
CA GLU A 65 -4.33 -17.86 -32.11
C GLU A 65 -5.80 -18.20 -31.80
N GLN A 66 -6.74 -17.77 -32.67
CA GLN A 66 -8.18 -17.95 -32.48
C GLN A 66 -8.79 -18.65 -33.68
N GLY A 67 -8.77 -20.00 -33.69
CA GLY A 67 -9.45 -20.81 -34.66
C GLY A 67 -9.15 -20.49 -36.13
N PRO A 68 -9.87 -21.14 -37.08
CA PRO A 68 -10.91 -22.18 -36.80
C PRO A 68 -10.37 -23.55 -36.45
N GLU A 69 -9.14 -23.90 -36.81
CA GLU A 69 -8.57 -25.24 -36.57
C GLU A 69 -7.91 -25.38 -35.20
N TRP A 70 -7.18 -24.34 -34.80
CA TRP A 70 -6.37 -24.34 -33.58
C TRP A 70 -6.60 -23.09 -32.75
N TRP A 71 -6.49 -23.27 -31.43
CA TRP A 71 -6.55 -22.21 -30.44
C TRP A 71 -5.27 -22.26 -29.60
N LYS A 72 -4.57 -21.12 -29.55
CA LYS A 72 -3.42 -20.96 -28.66
C LYS A 72 -3.65 -19.82 -27.69
N VAL A 73 -3.46 -20.11 -26.43
CA VAL A 73 -3.65 -19.14 -25.35
C VAL A 73 -2.42 -19.13 -24.47
N LEU A 74 -1.88 -17.93 -24.27
CA LEU A 74 -0.85 -17.69 -23.28
C LEU A 74 -1.53 -17.42 -21.91
N ILE A 75 -1.25 -18.30 -20.95
CA ILE A 75 -1.74 -18.19 -19.58
C ILE A 75 -0.51 -17.85 -18.71
N SER A 76 -0.40 -16.61 -18.27
CA SER A 76 0.73 -16.18 -17.44
C SER A 76 0.28 -16.07 -16.00
N LYS A 77 1.04 -16.64 -15.08
CA LYS A 77 0.78 -16.49 -13.65
C LYS A 77 1.16 -15.07 -13.22
N ARG A 78 0.21 -14.36 -12.64
CA ARG A 78 0.44 -12.97 -12.23
C ARG A 78 1.49 -12.93 -11.13
N ILE A 79 2.31 -11.90 -11.20
CA ILE A 79 3.20 -11.51 -10.12
C ILE A 79 2.34 -10.86 -9.04
N SER A 80 2.51 -11.26 -7.79
CA SER A 80 1.86 -10.59 -6.65
C SER A 80 2.20 -9.11 -6.70
N GLY A 81 1.18 -8.25 -6.88
CA GLY A 81 1.34 -6.82 -7.13
C GLY A 81 1.15 -6.37 -8.59
N ALA A 82 0.99 -7.30 -9.55
CA ALA A 82 0.68 -6.96 -10.95
C ALA A 82 -0.84 -7.08 -11.20
N LYS A 83 -1.54 -5.96 -11.27
CA LYS A 83 -2.97 -5.82 -11.59
C LYS A 83 -3.93 -6.59 -10.65
N GLY A 84 -4.26 -5.98 -9.54
CA GLY A 84 -5.28 -6.46 -8.57
C GLY A 84 -4.95 -6.12 -7.14
N GLU A 85 -3.71 -6.29 -6.69
CA GLU A 85 -3.32 -5.84 -5.36
C GLU A 85 -2.83 -4.40 -5.39
N THR A 86 -3.32 -3.61 -4.45
CA THR A 86 -2.88 -2.22 -4.29
C THR A 86 -1.56 -2.14 -3.52
N LEU A 87 -0.84 -1.03 -3.67
CA LEU A 87 0.39 -0.76 -2.91
C LEU A 87 0.19 -1.00 -1.41
N GLY A 88 -0.92 -0.48 -0.86
CA GLY A 88 -1.27 -0.65 0.55
C GLY A 88 -1.50 -2.10 0.94
N GLN A 89 -2.21 -2.89 0.11
CA GLN A 89 -2.45 -4.31 0.36
C GLN A 89 -1.16 -5.14 0.33
N ILE A 90 -0.25 -4.81 -0.59
CA ILE A 90 1.07 -5.47 -0.71
C ILE A 90 1.91 -5.16 0.54
N ALA A 91 1.98 -3.89 0.94
CA ALA A 91 2.72 -3.47 2.13
C ALA A 91 2.11 -4.05 3.43
N ALA A 92 0.76 -4.15 3.52
CA ALA A 92 0.08 -4.76 4.66
C ALA A 92 0.36 -6.26 4.81
N LYS A 93 0.59 -6.98 3.71
CA LYS A 93 0.96 -8.40 3.73
C LYS A 93 2.43 -8.62 4.07
N ASP A 94 3.30 -7.75 3.61
CA ASP A 94 4.74 -7.83 3.83
C ASP A 94 5.35 -6.43 3.84
N LEU A 95 5.59 -5.90 5.04
CA LEU A 95 6.11 -4.54 5.22
C LEU A 95 7.51 -4.35 4.59
N ARG A 96 8.28 -5.43 4.37
CA ARG A 96 9.56 -5.34 3.64
C ARG A 96 9.36 -4.82 2.22
N LYS A 97 8.20 -5.08 1.62
CA LYS A 97 7.84 -4.57 0.29
C LYS A 97 7.58 -3.07 0.29
N ALA A 98 7.26 -2.48 1.44
CA ALA A 98 7.15 -1.02 1.58
C ALA A 98 8.49 -0.32 1.32
N GLU A 99 9.63 -0.97 1.64
CA GLU A 99 10.96 -0.41 1.34
C GLU A 99 11.22 -0.33 -0.19
N VAL A 100 10.67 -1.27 -0.97
CA VAL A 100 10.70 -1.17 -2.43
C VAL A 100 9.89 0.06 -2.88
N PHE A 101 8.70 0.27 -2.32
CA PHE A 101 7.88 1.42 -2.66
C PHE A 101 8.55 2.74 -2.30
N LYS A 102 9.16 2.84 -1.11
CA LYS A 102 9.95 4.02 -0.70
C LYS A 102 11.10 4.30 -1.66
N LYS A 103 11.87 3.27 -2.05
CA LYS A 103 13.00 3.39 -3.00
C LYS A 103 12.57 4.03 -4.33
N TYR A 104 11.36 3.73 -4.79
CA TYR A 104 10.79 4.27 -6.02
C TYR A 104 9.87 5.47 -5.77
N ASP A 105 9.83 5.99 -4.55
CA ASP A 105 8.96 7.10 -4.14
C ASP A 105 7.47 6.84 -4.48
N LEU A 106 7.02 5.59 -4.33
CA LEU A 106 5.63 5.19 -4.53
C LEU A 106 4.88 5.29 -3.20
N ASP A 107 3.86 6.14 -3.15
CA ASP A 107 3.03 6.32 -1.95
C ASP A 107 2.12 5.10 -1.74
N PHE A 108 2.48 4.26 -0.78
CA PHE A 108 1.73 3.06 -0.39
C PHE A 108 0.78 3.29 0.79
N CYS A 109 0.77 4.49 1.38
CA CYS A 109 -0.09 4.86 2.50
C CYS A 109 -1.31 5.69 2.04
N CYS A 110 -1.14 6.95 1.65
CA CYS A 110 -2.24 7.79 1.16
C CYS A 110 -2.67 7.41 -0.26
N GLY A 111 -1.69 7.10 -1.14
CA GLY A 111 -1.87 6.56 -2.49
C GLY A 111 -2.04 5.04 -2.55
N GLY A 112 -2.11 4.37 -1.40
CA GLY A 112 -2.08 2.92 -1.27
C GLY A 112 -3.24 2.16 -1.95
N LYS A 113 -4.27 2.86 -2.42
CA LYS A 113 -5.39 2.29 -3.21
C LYS A 113 -5.02 2.02 -4.68
N LYS A 114 -3.90 2.57 -5.16
CA LYS A 114 -3.41 2.33 -6.53
C LYS A 114 -2.68 1.00 -6.63
N THR A 115 -2.76 0.38 -7.79
CA THR A 115 -1.90 -0.77 -8.12
C THR A 115 -0.47 -0.31 -8.38
N VAL A 116 0.50 -1.24 -8.35
CA VAL A 116 1.91 -0.96 -8.67
C VAL A 116 2.04 -0.29 -10.05
N ARG A 117 1.29 -0.78 -11.04
CA ARG A 117 1.35 -0.27 -12.40
C ARG A 117 0.79 1.14 -12.52
N GLU A 118 -0.37 1.41 -11.92
CA GLU A 118 -0.96 2.74 -11.92
C GLU A 118 -0.04 3.77 -11.28
N ALA A 119 0.54 3.45 -10.13
CA ALA A 119 1.47 4.34 -9.43
C ALA A 119 2.78 4.55 -10.20
N CYS A 120 3.30 3.51 -10.87
CA CYS A 120 4.48 3.62 -11.73
C CYS A 120 4.21 4.44 -13.00
N GLU A 121 3.03 4.27 -13.63
CA GLU A 121 2.64 5.02 -14.81
C GLU A 121 2.53 6.52 -14.52
N GLU A 122 1.94 6.91 -13.41
CA GLU A 122 1.84 8.31 -12.99
C GLU A 122 3.21 8.98 -12.80
N LYS A 123 4.21 8.22 -12.38
CA LYS A 123 5.59 8.72 -12.13
C LYS A 123 6.56 8.44 -13.28
N GLY A 124 6.11 7.80 -14.36
CA GLY A 124 6.97 7.44 -15.49
C GLY A 124 8.04 6.39 -15.14
N ILE A 125 7.77 5.52 -14.18
CA ILE A 125 8.66 4.46 -13.70
C ILE A 125 8.33 3.16 -14.42
N ASP A 126 9.37 2.36 -14.73
CA ASP A 126 9.19 1.01 -15.27
C ASP A 126 8.63 0.06 -14.21
N ALA A 127 7.34 -0.26 -14.33
CA ALA A 127 6.63 -1.12 -13.39
C ALA A 127 7.27 -2.52 -13.29
N THR A 128 7.87 -3.03 -14.39
CA THR A 128 8.49 -4.37 -14.41
C THR A 128 9.66 -4.47 -13.42
N LYS A 129 10.44 -3.40 -13.29
CA LYS A 129 11.55 -3.35 -12.33
C LYS A 129 11.05 -3.38 -10.89
N VAL A 130 10.01 -2.61 -10.60
CA VAL A 130 9.40 -2.58 -9.27
C VAL A 130 8.80 -3.95 -8.93
N GLU A 131 8.05 -4.55 -9.86
CA GLU A 131 7.45 -5.87 -9.70
C GLU A 131 8.53 -6.96 -9.46
N GLN A 132 9.67 -6.90 -10.15
CA GLN A 132 10.79 -7.83 -9.92
C GLN A 132 11.42 -7.67 -8.54
N GLU A 133 11.62 -6.46 -8.06
CA GLU A 133 12.16 -6.24 -6.72
C GLU A 133 11.19 -6.68 -5.61
N LEU A 134 9.88 -6.55 -5.84
CA LEU A 134 8.85 -7.06 -4.92
C LEU A 134 8.85 -8.58 -4.77
N GLN A 135 9.45 -9.33 -5.71
CA GLN A 135 9.59 -10.78 -5.61
C GLN A 135 10.72 -11.23 -4.67
N HIS A 136 11.70 -10.36 -4.40
CA HIS A 136 12.90 -10.68 -3.63
C HIS A 136 13.07 -9.74 -2.42
N PRO A 137 12.06 -9.63 -1.53
CA PRO A 137 12.14 -8.75 -0.36
C PRO A 137 13.21 -9.17 0.64
N GLU A 138 13.71 -10.40 0.58
CA GLU A 138 14.80 -10.92 1.41
C GLU A 138 16.15 -10.24 1.17
N LYS A 139 16.30 -9.51 0.06
CA LYS A 139 17.52 -8.72 -0.25
C LYS A 139 17.52 -7.36 0.41
N LEU A 140 16.41 -6.98 1.04
CA LEU A 140 16.27 -5.72 1.77
C LEU A 140 16.67 -5.96 3.23
N GLU A 141 17.69 -5.24 3.71
CA GLU A 141 18.13 -5.31 5.11
C GLU A 141 17.04 -4.75 6.03
N SER A 142 16.67 -5.57 7.03
CA SER A 142 15.90 -5.23 8.24
C SER A 142 14.62 -4.38 8.09
N ALA A 143 13.55 -4.92 7.57
CA ALA A 143 12.22 -4.46 7.96
C ALA A 143 11.71 -5.32 9.13
N ASP A 144 11.19 -4.65 10.15
CA ASP A 144 10.64 -5.27 11.36
C ASP A 144 9.60 -6.34 10.96
N ARG A 145 9.73 -7.55 11.49
CA ARG A 145 8.95 -8.73 11.09
C ARG A 145 7.55 -8.73 11.69
N ASN A 146 7.00 -7.57 12.01
CA ASN A 146 5.71 -7.46 12.60
C ASN A 146 4.61 -7.71 11.56
N ALA A 147 3.98 -8.85 11.64
CA ALA A 147 2.80 -9.20 10.84
C ALA A 147 1.57 -8.43 11.34
N TYR A 148 1.57 -7.11 11.28
CA TYR A 148 0.47 -6.24 11.73
C TYR A 148 -0.90 -6.69 11.23
N ASN A 149 -0.89 -7.33 10.07
CA ASN A 149 -2.13 -7.85 9.47
C ASN A 149 -2.72 -9.03 10.26
N GLU A 150 -1.95 -9.70 11.11
CA GLU A 150 -2.43 -10.80 11.96
C GLU A 150 -2.87 -10.34 13.35
N TRP A 151 -2.61 -9.07 13.68
CA TRP A 151 -2.94 -8.55 15.00
C TRP A 151 -4.44 -8.38 15.21
N ASN A 152 -4.87 -8.59 16.46
CA ASN A 152 -6.20 -8.20 16.91
C ASN A 152 -6.35 -6.68 16.77
N LEU A 153 -7.52 -6.21 16.28
CA LEU A 153 -7.75 -4.78 16.04
C LEU A 153 -7.65 -3.93 17.30
N GLY A 154 -8.06 -4.47 18.46
CA GLY A 154 -7.91 -3.76 19.74
C GLY A 154 -6.45 -3.52 20.07
N PHE A 155 -5.58 -4.53 19.87
CA PHE A 155 -4.15 -4.40 20.06
C PHE A 155 -3.50 -3.44 19.05
N LEU A 156 -3.92 -3.49 17.78
CA LEU A 156 -3.44 -2.56 16.75
C LEU A 156 -3.77 -1.10 17.08
N VAL A 157 -4.99 -0.84 17.56
CA VAL A 157 -5.40 0.49 18.06
C VAL A 157 -4.49 0.95 19.21
N ASP A 158 -4.24 0.07 20.20
CA ASP A 158 -3.36 0.42 21.32
C ASP A 158 -1.92 0.70 20.84
N PHE A 159 -1.44 -0.06 19.87
CA PHE A 159 -0.14 0.17 19.26
C PHE A 159 -0.05 1.53 18.56
N ILE A 160 -1.05 1.88 17.75
CA ILE A 160 -1.10 3.19 17.06
C ILE A 160 -1.08 4.33 18.08
N ILE A 161 -1.92 4.28 19.10
CA ILE A 161 -1.97 5.31 20.16
C ILE A 161 -0.62 5.44 20.87
N ASN A 162 -0.05 4.32 21.34
CA ASN A 162 1.12 4.35 22.20
C ASN A 162 2.42 4.66 21.44
N ASN A 163 2.49 4.37 20.14
CA ASN A 163 3.68 4.63 19.34
C ASN A 163 3.48 5.89 18.48
N HIS A 164 2.55 5.87 17.53
CA HIS A 164 2.44 6.93 16.53
C HIS A 164 1.78 8.20 17.07
N HIS A 165 0.62 8.11 17.75
CA HIS A 165 -0.01 9.32 18.32
C HIS A 165 0.85 9.95 19.41
N SER A 166 1.51 9.12 20.23
CA SER A 166 2.47 9.61 21.22
C SER A 166 3.67 10.27 20.57
N TYR A 167 4.18 9.72 19.46
CA TYR A 167 5.25 10.32 18.69
C TYR A 167 4.84 11.68 18.10
N VAL A 168 3.65 11.76 17.49
CA VAL A 168 3.08 13.01 16.96
C VAL A 168 3.02 14.08 18.06
N ARG A 169 2.37 13.78 19.18
CA ARG A 169 2.22 14.75 20.29
C ARG A 169 3.54 15.23 20.88
N LYS A 170 4.54 14.37 20.88
CA LYS A 170 5.88 14.71 21.39
C LYS A 170 6.68 15.54 20.41
N ASN A 171 6.72 15.16 19.14
CA ASN A 171 7.67 15.69 18.17
C ASN A 171 7.11 16.87 17.35
N LEU A 172 5.80 16.92 17.11
CA LEU A 172 5.20 17.97 16.30
C LEU A 172 5.38 19.39 16.87
N PRO A 173 5.22 19.63 18.20
CA PRO A 173 5.49 20.96 18.77
C PRO A 173 6.96 21.38 18.60
N GLU A 174 7.90 20.44 18.71
CA GLU A 174 9.32 20.72 18.52
C GLU A 174 9.64 21.04 17.07
N LEU A 175 9.13 20.24 16.13
CA LEU A 175 9.24 20.45 14.69
C LEU A 175 8.72 21.85 14.30
N ARG A 176 7.53 22.21 14.78
CA ARG A 176 6.93 23.55 14.61
C ARG A 176 7.82 24.65 15.16
N GLY A 177 8.41 24.45 16.35
CA GLY A 177 9.34 25.37 16.97
C GLY A 177 10.58 25.64 16.09
N TYR A 178 11.18 24.59 15.54
CA TYR A 178 12.32 24.69 14.64
C TYR A 178 11.95 25.30 13.30
N ALA A 179 10.82 24.94 12.70
CA ALA A 179 10.33 25.55 11.46
C ALA A 179 10.16 27.07 11.61
N LYS A 180 9.56 27.52 12.71
CA LYS A 180 9.40 28.94 13.03
C LYS A 180 10.76 29.63 13.22
N LYS A 181 11.66 29.06 14.03
CA LYS A 181 12.98 29.61 14.32
C LYS A 181 13.83 29.74 13.07
N VAL A 182 13.90 28.69 12.26
CA VAL A 182 14.74 28.65 11.05
C VAL A 182 14.20 29.63 10.00
N ALA A 183 12.88 29.71 9.81
CA ALA A 183 12.26 30.69 8.93
C ALA A 183 12.51 32.15 9.36
N GLN A 184 12.53 32.42 10.67
CA GLN A 184 12.83 33.75 11.18
C GLN A 184 14.29 34.19 10.93
N VAL A 185 15.23 33.25 11.04
CA VAL A 185 16.69 33.57 10.92
C VAL A 185 17.13 33.57 9.47
N HIS A 186 16.67 32.61 8.68
CA HIS A 186 17.18 32.37 7.33
C HIS A 186 16.20 32.75 6.22
N GLY A 187 14.93 33.04 6.52
CA GLY A 187 13.88 33.31 5.53
C GLY A 187 14.17 34.51 4.59
N GLY A 188 15.06 35.42 4.97
CA GLY A 188 15.49 36.50 4.09
C GLY A 188 16.37 36.06 2.90
N HIS A 189 17.15 34.98 3.10
CA HIS A 189 18.02 34.40 2.07
C HIS A 189 17.40 33.11 1.49
N HIS A 190 16.54 32.46 2.25
CA HIS A 190 15.84 31.20 1.94
C HIS A 190 14.34 31.39 2.08
N PRO A 191 13.68 32.08 1.11
CA PRO A 191 12.25 32.40 1.21
C PRO A 191 11.34 31.17 1.25
N GLU A 192 11.77 30.02 0.73
CA GLU A 192 11.08 28.74 0.81
C GLU A 192 10.80 28.30 2.26
N LEU A 193 11.64 28.70 3.22
CA LEU A 193 11.43 28.40 4.65
C LEU A 193 10.18 29.06 5.22
N LEU A 194 9.76 30.19 4.68
CA LEU A 194 8.51 30.84 5.10
C LEU A 194 7.31 29.98 4.70
N SER A 195 7.36 29.41 3.50
CA SER A 195 6.34 28.49 3.00
C SER A 195 6.37 27.15 3.75
N ILE A 196 7.56 26.59 4.01
CA ILE A 196 7.71 25.37 4.81
C ILE A 196 7.13 25.56 6.22
N ARG A 197 7.43 26.71 6.87
CA ARG A 197 6.83 27.03 8.17
C ARG A 197 5.30 27.05 8.11
N GLN A 198 4.73 27.69 7.09
CA GLN A 198 3.29 27.75 6.93
C GLN A 198 2.68 26.35 6.79
N VAL A 199 3.27 25.50 5.96
CA VAL A 199 2.78 24.10 5.79
C VAL A 199 2.89 23.31 7.09
N VAL A 200 3.98 23.48 7.85
CA VAL A 200 4.14 22.83 9.17
C VAL A 200 3.08 23.32 10.18
N GLU A 201 2.70 24.60 10.13
CA GLU A 201 1.58 25.11 10.98
C GLU A 201 0.25 24.47 10.56
N GLU A 202 -0.04 24.36 9.26
CA GLU A 202 -1.25 23.72 8.73
C GLU A 202 -1.30 22.22 9.14
N ILE A 203 -0.17 21.50 9.04
CA ILE A 203 -0.05 20.11 9.52
C ILE A 203 -0.30 20.03 11.03
N ASN A 204 0.24 20.96 11.82
CA ASN A 204 0.08 20.95 13.26
C ASN A 204 -1.38 21.06 13.68
N ASP A 205 -2.12 21.98 13.06
CA ASP A 205 -3.51 22.24 13.42
C ASP A 205 -4.40 21.05 13.02
N GLU A 206 -4.21 20.51 11.83
CA GLU A 206 -4.98 19.36 11.33
C GLU A 206 -4.67 18.06 12.10
N LEU A 207 -3.38 17.73 12.28
CA LEU A 207 -2.98 16.44 12.79
C LEU A 207 -3.27 16.24 14.29
N LEU A 208 -3.22 17.31 15.11
CA LEU A 208 -3.57 17.21 16.52
C LEU A 208 -5.08 16.96 16.71
N ASP A 209 -5.91 17.64 15.95
CA ASP A 209 -7.37 17.44 15.97
C ASP A 209 -7.73 16.05 15.44
N HIS A 210 -7.04 15.60 14.39
CA HIS A 210 -7.18 14.28 13.80
C HIS A 210 -6.94 13.16 14.81
N VAL A 211 -5.74 13.11 15.44
CA VAL A 211 -5.42 12.05 16.41
C VAL A 211 -6.33 12.08 17.63
N GLU A 212 -6.80 13.27 18.05
CA GLU A 212 -7.80 13.39 19.12
C GLU A 212 -9.15 12.81 18.70
N HIS A 213 -9.59 13.09 17.49
CA HIS A 213 -10.85 12.58 16.94
C HIS A 213 -10.85 11.05 16.84
N GLU A 214 -9.76 10.46 16.38
CA GLU A 214 -9.64 9.01 16.33
C GLU A 214 -9.70 8.36 17.71
N GLU A 215 -8.96 8.88 18.67
CA GLU A 215 -8.96 8.35 20.03
C GLU A 215 -10.29 8.50 20.76
N ARG A 216 -11.05 9.56 20.44
CA ARG A 216 -12.34 9.84 21.10
C ARG A 216 -13.52 9.17 20.42
N VAL A 217 -13.46 8.93 19.12
CA VAL A 217 -14.62 8.49 18.34
C VAL A 217 -14.36 7.15 17.66
N LEU A 218 -13.37 7.06 16.78
CA LEU A 218 -13.15 5.87 15.95
C LEU A 218 -12.63 4.69 16.77
N PHE A 219 -11.56 4.86 17.52
CA PHE A 219 -10.89 3.78 18.21
C PHE A 219 -11.73 3.11 19.31
N PRO A 220 -12.52 3.87 20.13
CA PRO A 220 -13.48 3.25 21.04
C PRO A 220 -14.55 2.44 20.30
N TYR A 221 -14.99 2.92 19.13
CA TYR A 221 -15.96 2.18 18.34
C TYR A 221 -15.36 0.86 17.80
N VAL A 222 -14.14 0.91 17.23
CA VAL A 222 -13.43 -0.31 16.79
C VAL A 222 -13.25 -1.31 17.93
N LYS A 223 -12.84 -0.85 19.10
CA LYS A 223 -12.72 -1.71 20.29
C LYS A 223 -14.07 -2.33 20.71
N SER A 224 -15.16 -1.58 20.58
CA SER A 224 -16.49 -2.12 20.88
C SER A 224 -16.92 -3.23 19.90
N LEU A 225 -16.54 -3.12 18.61
CA LEU A 225 -16.76 -4.17 17.61
C LEU A 225 -15.97 -5.43 17.96
N VAL A 226 -14.71 -5.29 18.36
CA VAL A 226 -13.89 -6.44 18.80
C VAL A 226 -14.53 -7.16 19.97
N LEU A 227 -14.93 -6.43 21.02
CA LEU A 227 -15.56 -6.99 22.21
C LEU A 227 -16.91 -7.67 21.87
N ALA A 228 -17.70 -7.09 21.00
CA ALA A 228 -18.97 -7.67 20.56
C ALA A 228 -18.72 -9.00 19.84
N LYS A 229 -17.76 -9.08 18.95
CA LYS A 229 -17.39 -10.31 18.23
C LYS A 229 -16.88 -11.40 19.18
N GLU A 230 -15.98 -11.05 20.12
CA GLU A 230 -15.44 -12.00 21.10
C GLU A 230 -16.52 -12.58 22.02
N ASN A 231 -17.51 -11.76 22.39
CA ASN A 231 -18.61 -12.19 23.28
C ASN A 231 -19.84 -12.69 22.52
N GLN A 232 -19.78 -12.81 21.20
CA GLN A 232 -20.90 -13.23 20.34
C GLN A 232 -22.17 -12.36 20.55
N ILE A 233 -21.99 -11.10 20.87
CA ILE A 233 -23.08 -10.12 21.05
C ILE A 233 -23.40 -9.53 19.68
N PRO A 234 -24.68 -9.58 19.21
CA PRO A 234 -25.03 -8.91 17.97
C PRO A 234 -24.72 -7.41 18.08
N THR A 235 -23.89 -6.92 17.20
CA THR A 235 -23.68 -5.47 17.07
C THR A 235 -25.00 -4.85 16.62
N LYS A 236 -25.57 -3.94 17.42
CA LYS A 236 -26.65 -3.09 16.94
C LYS A 236 -26.04 -2.18 15.88
N ASN A 237 -26.26 -2.57 14.64
CA ASN A 237 -25.76 -1.84 13.48
C ASN A 237 -26.28 -0.38 13.56
N PRO A 238 -25.43 0.63 13.82
CA PRO A 238 -25.89 2.03 13.81
C PRO A 238 -26.17 2.56 12.39
N GLY A 239 -26.19 1.64 11.40
CA GLY A 239 -26.35 1.88 9.97
C GLY A 239 -24.99 1.87 9.26
N ASP A 240 -24.83 1.00 8.24
CA ASP A 240 -23.63 0.78 7.41
C ASP A 240 -22.91 2.02 6.88
N GLN A 241 -23.54 3.20 6.98
CA GLN A 241 -23.03 4.46 6.47
C GLN A 241 -22.17 5.24 7.47
N LYS A 242 -22.30 5.01 8.79
CA LYS A 242 -21.65 5.90 9.78
C LYS A 242 -20.15 5.65 9.89
N LEU A 243 -19.71 4.40 10.06
CA LEU A 243 -18.28 4.06 10.13
C LEU A 243 -17.58 4.36 8.80
N LYS A 244 -18.20 3.95 7.69
CA LYS A 244 -17.64 4.21 6.35
C LYS A 244 -17.52 5.72 6.04
N SER A 245 -18.48 6.54 6.48
CA SER A 245 -18.42 8.00 6.31
C SER A 245 -17.30 8.59 7.16
N LEU A 246 -17.21 8.18 8.44
CA LEU A 246 -16.16 8.64 9.35
C LEU A 246 -14.76 8.29 8.81
N ILE A 247 -14.55 7.05 8.40
CA ILE A 247 -13.30 6.62 7.79
C ILE A 247 -13.00 7.42 6.51
N GLY A 248 -14.02 7.68 5.68
CA GLY A 248 -13.84 8.46 4.46
C GLY A 248 -13.43 9.92 4.70
N ASP A 249 -13.77 10.49 5.83
CA ASP A 249 -13.33 11.84 6.22
C ASP A 249 -11.88 11.79 6.75
N LEU A 250 -11.53 10.83 7.60
CA LEU A 250 -10.16 10.60 8.07
C LEU A 250 -9.19 10.30 6.91
N GLU A 251 -9.59 9.50 5.92
CA GLU A 251 -8.78 9.25 4.70
C GLU A 251 -8.50 10.54 3.90
N LYS A 252 -9.40 11.53 3.91
CA LYS A 252 -9.16 12.84 3.27
C LYS A 252 -8.15 13.68 4.07
N GLU A 253 -8.22 13.62 5.39
CA GLU A 253 -7.25 14.27 6.28
C GLU A 253 -5.86 13.66 6.08
N HIS A 254 -5.75 12.32 5.97
CA HIS A 254 -4.52 11.62 5.60
C HIS A 254 -3.96 12.07 4.24
N ALA A 255 -4.84 12.17 3.23
CA ALA A 255 -4.44 12.63 1.89
C ALA A 255 -3.93 14.09 1.92
N PHE A 256 -4.55 14.96 2.73
CA PHE A 256 -4.08 16.34 2.94
C PHE A 256 -2.65 16.35 3.52
N ILE A 257 -2.37 15.54 4.56
CA ILE A 257 -1.06 15.44 5.18
C ILE A 257 -0.01 14.94 4.16
N GLY A 258 -0.34 13.94 3.34
CA GLY A 258 0.53 13.46 2.27
C GLY A 258 0.92 14.56 1.29
N VAL A 259 -0.06 15.32 0.78
CA VAL A 259 0.17 16.47 -0.12
C VAL A 259 0.99 17.57 0.55
N ALA A 260 0.80 17.79 1.86
CA ALA A 260 1.55 18.78 2.61
C ALA A 260 3.06 18.41 2.71
N PHE A 261 3.38 17.13 2.95
CA PHE A 261 4.77 16.65 2.95
C PHE A 261 5.40 16.64 1.56
N ASP A 262 4.65 16.29 0.51
CA ASP A 262 5.13 16.42 -0.88
C ASP A 262 5.56 17.85 -1.17
N LYS A 263 4.76 18.84 -0.76
CA LYS A 263 5.09 20.25 -0.91
C LYS A 263 6.33 20.64 -0.10
N ILE A 264 6.52 20.14 1.12
CA ILE A 264 7.73 20.38 1.91
C ILE A 264 8.96 19.77 1.21
N ARG A 265 8.86 18.55 0.67
CA ARG A 265 9.94 17.91 -0.08
C ARG A 265 10.35 18.71 -1.31
N GLU A 266 9.38 19.22 -2.08
CA GLU A 266 9.64 20.07 -3.23
C GLU A 266 10.35 21.35 -2.83
N LEU A 267 9.82 22.09 -1.86
CA LEU A 267 10.38 23.35 -1.36
C LEU A 267 11.80 23.19 -0.80
N SER A 268 12.03 22.10 -0.06
CA SER A 268 13.33 21.79 0.57
C SER A 268 14.32 21.13 -0.39
N LYS A 269 13.94 20.84 -1.65
CA LYS A 269 14.73 20.05 -2.61
C LYS A 269 15.16 18.71 -2.02
N ASN A 270 14.19 17.93 -1.51
CA ASN A 270 14.40 16.68 -0.78
C ASN A 270 15.30 16.87 0.46
N TYR A 271 14.95 17.85 1.30
CA TYR A 271 15.63 18.14 2.57
C TYR A 271 17.13 18.45 2.44
N LYS A 272 17.53 19.00 1.30
CA LYS A 272 18.92 19.37 1.06
C LYS A 272 19.28 20.64 1.83
N VAL A 273 20.14 20.50 2.84
CA VAL A 273 20.65 21.65 3.62
C VAL A 273 21.57 22.49 2.74
N PRO A 274 21.39 23.83 2.65
CA PRO A 274 22.29 24.72 1.93
C PRO A 274 23.62 24.91 2.69
N GLU A 275 24.66 25.37 2.00
CA GLU A 275 26.00 25.51 2.57
C GLU A 275 26.05 26.49 3.76
N ASP A 276 25.20 27.52 3.78
CA ASP A 276 25.05 28.50 4.85
C ASP A 276 24.04 28.06 5.95
N GLY A 277 23.56 26.79 5.89
CA GLY A 277 22.63 26.24 6.84
C GLY A 277 23.22 26.00 8.23
N CYS A 278 22.71 26.71 9.24
CA CYS A 278 23.15 26.55 10.64
C CYS A 278 22.69 25.22 11.25
N SER A 279 23.16 24.90 12.45
CA SER A 279 22.78 23.65 13.15
C SER A 279 21.27 23.50 13.35
N SER A 280 20.51 24.60 13.57
CA SER A 280 19.04 24.52 13.68
C SER A 280 18.38 24.21 12.33
N TYR A 281 18.97 24.71 11.23
CA TYR A 281 18.51 24.39 9.87
C TYR A 281 18.74 22.90 9.56
N GLN A 282 19.96 22.41 9.87
CA GLN A 282 20.30 20.99 9.71
C GLN A 282 19.36 20.09 10.53
N LEU A 283 19.06 20.49 11.77
CA LEU A 283 18.16 19.73 12.63
C LEU A 283 16.72 19.72 12.09
N LEU A 284 16.20 20.86 11.64
CA LEU A 284 14.88 20.91 11.01
C LEU A 284 14.79 19.96 9.82
N TYR A 285 15.79 19.99 8.92
CA TYR A 285 15.81 19.17 7.71
C TYR A 285 16.13 17.69 7.99
N LYS A 286 16.51 17.34 9.20
CA LYS A 286 16.55 15.98 9.70
C LYS A 286 15.21 15.55 10.30
N MET A 287 14.59 16.44 11.09
CA MET A 287 13.32 16.12 11.76
C MET A 287 12.15 15.94 10.77
N LEU A 288 12.13 16.71 9.68
CA LEU A 288 11.05 16.64 8.69
C LEU A 288 10.91 15.25 8.07
N PRO A 289 11.95 14.63 7.47
CA PRO A 289 11.84 13.28 6.92
C PRO A 289 11.60 12.22 7.99
N ASP A 290 12.19 12.35 9.20
CA ASP A 290 11.95 11.40 10.30
C ASP A 290 10.46 11.43 10.71
N PHE A 291 9.85 12.61 10.73
CA PHE A 291 8.43 12.79 11.06
C PHE A 291 7.51 12.28 9.94
N GLU A 292 7.86 12.55 8.69
CA GLU A 292 7.16 12.04 7.52
C GLU A 292 7.16 10.50 7.48
N GLU A 293 8.28 9.88 7.81
CA GLU A 293 8.42 8.42 7.83
C GLU A 293 7.50 7.77 8.87
N ASP A 294 7.44 8.32 10.08
CA ASP A 294 6.52 7.82 11.13
C ASP A 294 5.05 7.97 10.70
N LEU A 295 4.69 9.12 10.10
CA LEU A 295 3.34 9.33 9.58
C LEU A 295 2.97 8.37 8.45
N HIS A 296 3.89 8.06 7.54
CA HIS A 296 3.65 7.08 6.49
C HIS A 296 3.33 5.70 7.07
N GLN A 297 4.06 5.27 8.11
CA GLN A 297 3.77 4.01 8.79
C GLN A 297 2.43 4.06 9.54
N HIS A 298 2.17 5.14 10.25
CA HIS A 298 0.92 5.40 10.97
C HIS A 298 -0.29 5.28 10.03
N ILE A 299 -0.34 6.12 9.01
CA ILE A 299 -1.42 6.15 8.01
C ILE A 299 -1.54 4.80 7.27
N HIS A 300 -0.43 4.11 7.01
CA HIS A 300 -0.46 2.77 6.41
C HIS A 300 -1.20 1.77 7.29
N LEU A 301 -0.91 1.74 8.60
CA LEU A 301 -1.57 0.84 9.55
C LEU A 301 -3.08 1.09 9.61
N GLU A 302 -3.51 2.33 9.49
CA GLU A 302 -4.91 2.72 9.52
C GLU A 302 -5.60 2.45 8.19
N ASN A 303 -5.16 3.08 7.12
CA ASN A 303 -5.82 3.00 5.81
C ASN A 303 -5.84 1.59 5.22
N ASN A 304 -4.78 0.80 5.45
CA ASN A 304 -4.60 -0.48 4.75
C ASN A 304 -4.82 -1.70 5.65
N ILE A 305 -4.90 -1.53 6.97
CA ILE A 305 -5.13 -2.64 7.90
C ILE A 305 -6.33 -2.38 8.81
N LEU A 306 -6.29 -1.32 9.63
CA LEU A 306 -7.31 -1.08 10.65
C LEU A 306 -8.68 -0.79 10.03
N PHE A 307 -8.75 0.19 9.12
CA PHE A 307 -10.02 0.65 8.54
C PHE A 307 -10.73 -0.42 7.72
N PRO A 308 -10.06 -1.15 6.79
CA PRO A 308 -10.71 -2.22 6.04
C PRO A 308 -11.26 -3.33 6.93
N LYS A 309 -10.49 -3.74 7.95
CA LYS A 309 -10.92 -4.80 8.88
C LYS A 309 -12.03 -4.36 9.82
N ALA A 310 -12.04 -3.09 10.26
CA ALA A 310 -13.11 -2.55 11.06
C ALA A 310 -14.43 -2.53 10.28
N ILE A 311 -14.39 -2.12 9.00
CA ILE A 311 -15.56 -2.17 8.09
C ILE A 311 -16.05 -3.61 7.89
N GLU A 312 -15.15 -4.56 7.70
CA GLU A 312 -15.51 -5.98 7.55
C GLU A 312 -16.15 -6.53 8.84
N MET A 313 -15.56 -6.18 9.99
CA MET A 313 -16.07 -6.60 11.31
C MET A 313 -17.45 -6.01 11.64
N GLU A 314 -17.72 -4.76 11.21
CA GLU A 314 -19.03 -4.13 11.39
C GLU A 314 -20.15 -4.85 10.61
N ARG A 315 -19.80 -5.50 9.48
CA ARG A 315 -20.74 -6.22 8.61
C ARG A 315 -21.00 -7.67 9.04
N SER A 316 -20.11 -8.24 9.84
CA SER A 316 -20.18 -9.65 10.26
C SER A 316 -21.01 -9.84 11.53
#